data_2c1c7ce002e90e6d3052321d5264debd
#
_entry.id   2c1c7ce002e90e6d3052321d5264debd
#
_cell.length_a   1.000
_cell.length_b   1.000
_cell.length_c   1.000
_cell.angle_alpha   90.00
_cell.angle_beta   90.00
_cell.angle_gamma   90.00
#
_symmetry.space_group_name_H-M   'P 1'
#
loop_
_entity.id
_entity.type
_entity.pdbx_description
1 polymer ?
#
loop_
_entity_poly.entity_id
_entity_poly.type
_entity_poly.pdbx_seq_one_letter_code
_entity_poly.pdbx_strand_id
1 'polypeptide(L)'
;VNFNRQFASKGGLNGNSLTWQMADMIDGAGYQTDNHFNGLLDANNPYTESSFYDTPYLGAMGARTGLVDVDWDDKGNITKIYGWEGIDGEYYSRETGSINEYDFNVSFNVRDRFYFGATLGVYDIDYLRYSSYGENMQRLNGEYQGNFTLNNTYKTEGTGIDLKVGTIIRPFEYSPFRFGLAIHTPILYNMSDRYTSVLASNLPSDSHVQNLKDFLYGGQYTWDYRMITPWRFNVSVGTIVGGIMALDAEYEFENYSATKLQNAEGVELNGQSAVKETLKGVHSFRVGMETKVSSAFSVRAGYHFRSTPITSDAFKNIPVTDNTRTDAEYLNLKSRQAVSVGLGYRGRLVYADVAYKYDFYKGDFYAFDGGLDQSGNLLLSPTKVNNERHQLLFTIGVHF
;
A
#
# COMPACT_ATOMS: atom_id res chain seq x y z
N VAL A 1 -11.41 9.32 6.01
CA VAL A 1 -10.00 9.64 6.28
C VAL A 1 -9.43 10.37 5.07
N ASN A 2 -8.97 11.60 5.26
CA ASN A 2 -8.23 12.34 4.24
C ASN A 2 -6.73 12.21 4.50
N PHE A 3 -5.95 12.13 3.43
CA PHE A 3 -4.49 12.08 3.54
C PHE A 3 -3.81 12.90 2.44
N ASN A 4 -2.66 13.45 2.80
CA ASN A 4 -1.72 14.10 1.90
C ASN A 4 -0.33 13.78 2.45
N ARG A 5 0.35 12.83 1.83
CA ARG A 5 1.65 12.29 2.30
C ARG A 5 2.70 12.52 1.25
N GLN A 6 3.91 12.80 1.70
CA GLN A 6 5.10 12.89 0.86
C GLN A 6 6.18 12.00 1.45
N PHE A 7 6.95 11.37 0.60
CA PHE A 7 8.08 10.55 0.98
C PHE A 7 9.22 10.78 -0.01
N ALA A 8 10.45 10.86 0.49
CA ALA A 8 11.65 10.93 -0.32
C ALA A 8 12.72 10.02 0.26
N SER A 9 13.51 9.39 -0.59
CA SER A 9 14.63 8.54 -0.23
C SER A 9 15.76 8.76 -1.23
N LYS A 10 17.02 8.73 -0.74
CA LYS A 10 18.22 8.77 -1.56
C LYS A 10 19.26 7.82 -0.98
N GLY A 11 19.96 7.08 -1.84
CA GLY A 11 20.99 6.15 -1.38
C GLY A 11 21.88 5.64 -2.49
N GLY A 12 23.04 5.11 -2.10
CA GLY A 12 23.94 4.40 -3.01
C GLY A 12 23.37 3.04 -3.40
N LEU A 13 23.56 2.64 -4.64
CA LEU A 13 23.01 1.41 -5.21
C LEU A 13 24.02 0.25 -5.24
N ASN A 14 25.31 0.55 -5.05
CA ASN A 14 26.40 -0.44 -5.02
C ASN A 14 26.44 -1.36 -6.25
N GLY A 15 26.20 -0.78 -7.43
CA GLY A 15 26.12 -1.53 -8.70
C GLY A 15 24.75 -2.06 -9.05
N ASN A 16 23.82 -2.20 -8.08
CA ASN A 16 22.42 -2.57 -8.40
C ASN A 16 21.71 -1.45 -9.14
N SER A 17 20.83 -1.80 -10.05
CA SER A 17 20.08 -0.83 -10.84
C SER A 17 18.74 -1.38 -11.27
N LEU A 18 17.74 -0.51 -11.38
CA LEU A 18 16.46 -0.85 -11.99
C LEU A 18 16.62 -1.27 -13.45
N THR A 19 17.68 -0.81 -14.13
CA THR A 19 17.97 -1.20 -15.51
C THR A 19 18.27 -2.69 -15.66
N TRP A 20 18.85 -3.33 -14.63
CA TRP A 20 19.02 -4.79 -14.60
C TRP A 20 17.68 -5.53 -14.59
N GLN A 21 16.74 -5.04 -13.77
CA GLN A 21 15.38 -5.61 -13.76
C GLN A 21 14.66 -5.40 -15.09
N MET A 22 14.87 -4.26 -15.77
CA MET A 22 14.37 -4.03 -17.12
C MET A 22 14.96 -5.03 -18.13
N ALA A 23 16.27 -5.30 -18.03
CA ALA A 23 16.96 -6.27 -18.88
C ALA A 23 16.44 -7.69 -18.65
N ASP A 24 16.28 -8.11 -17.40
CA ASP A 24 15.72 -9.42 -17.04
C ASP A 24 14.29 -9.61 -17.57
N MET A 25 13.49 -8.55 -17.63
CA MET A 25 12.15 -8.58 -18.22
C MET A 25 12.19 -8.84 -19.74
N ILE A 26 13.17 -8.27 -20.44
CA ILE A 26 13.35 -8.49 -21.89
C ILE A 26 13.88 -9.90 -22.15
N ASP A 27 14.86 -10.35 -21.39
CA ASP A 27 15.41 -11.71 -21.49
C ASP A 27 14.34 -12.77 -21.16
N GLY A 28 13.61 -12.59 -20.07
CA GLY A 28 12.53 -13.48 -19.65
C GLY A 28 11.34 -13.55 -20.61
N ALA A 29 11.11 -12.50 -21.38
CA ALA A 29 10.10 -12.46 -22.44
C ALA A 29 10.56 -13.16 -23.75
N GLY A 30 11.81 -13.65 -23.81
CA GLY A 30 12.32 -14.43 -24.94
C GLY A 30 12.77 -13.61 -26.14
N TYR A 31 13.12 -12.34 -25.96
CA TYR A 31 13.66 -11.47 -27.03
C TYR A 31 15.12 -11.80 -27.38
N GLN A 32 15.44 -13.05 -27.50
CA GLN A 32 16.80 -13.52 -27.79
C GLN A 32 17.11 -13.55 -29.30
N THR A 33 16.18 -13.16 -30.16
CA THR A 33 16.40 -13.09 -31.61
C THR A 33 16.41 -11.65 -32.08
N ASP A 34 17.30 -11.36 -33.04
CA ASP A 34 17.49 -10.04 -33.67
C ASP A 34 16.17 -9.37 -34.10
N ASN A 35 15.31 -10.08 -34.79
CA ASN A 35 14.06 -9.54 -35.32
C ASN A 35 13.08 -9.08 -34.21
N HIS A 36 13.05 -9.75 -33.08
CA HIS A 36 12.14 -9.39 -31.99
C HIS A 36 12.63 -8.16 -31.22
N PHE A 37 13.94 -8.11 -30.89
CA PHE A 37 14.50 -6.97 -30.16
C PHE A 37 14.51 -5.70 -31.02
N ASN A 38 14.92 -5.79 -32.30
CA ASN A 38 14.87 -4.66 -33.20
C ASN A 38 13.44 -4.17 -33.48
N GLY A 39 12.46 -5.08 -33.53
CA GLY A 39 11.04 -4.72 -33.60
C GLY A 39 10.56 -3.95 -32.36
N LEU A 40 11.13 -4.25 -31.19
CA LEU A 40 10.87 -3.52 -29.96
C LEU A 40 11.41 -2.07 -30.02
N LEU A 41 12.56 -1.85 -30.66
CA LEU A 41 13.20 -0.56 -30.79
C LEU A 41 12.54 0.35 -31.85
N ASP A 42 11.80 -0.21 -32.82
CA ASP A 42 11.17 0.57 -33.87
C ASP A 42 10.00 1.40 -33.34
N ALA A 43 10.27 2.68 -33.08
CA ALA A 43 9.28 3.63 -32.61
C ALA A 43 8.15 3.93 -33.63
N ASN A 44 8.37 3.60 -34.94
CA ASN A 44 7.37 3.78 -35.99
C ASN A 44 6.48 2.56 -36.14
N ASN A 45 6.82 1.47 -35.49
CA ASN A 45 5.96 0.31 -35.39
C ASN A 45 5.18 0.41 -34.07
N PRO A 46 4.03 1.13 -34.06
CA PRO A 46 3.22 1.16 -32.88
C PRO A 46 2.68 -0.25 -32.71
N TYR A 47 3.33 -1.06 -31.90
CA TYR A 47 2.72 -2.27 -31.43
C TYR A 47 1.88 -3.02 -32.49
N THR A 48 2.43 -3.95 -33.17
CA THR A 48 1.65 -5.09 -33.57
C THR A 48 1.25 -5.79 -32.27
N GLU A 49 -0.05 -5.87 -31.99
CA GLU A 49 -0.64 -6.37 -30.74
C GLU A 49 -0.03 -7.65 -30.19
N SER A 50 0.63 -8.46 -31.03
CA SER A 50 1.22 -9.74 -30.64
C SER A 50 2.54 -9.62 -29.86
N SER A 51 3.36 -8.61 -30.09
CA SER A 51 4.71 -8.55 -29.48
C SER A 51 4.70 -7.96 -28.07
N PHE A 52 3.70 -7.24 -27.70
CA PHE A 52 3.65 -6.50 -26.44
C PHE A 52 2.74 -7.08 -25.36
N TYR A 53 1.81 -7.94 -25.72
CA TYR A 53 1.06 -8.67 -24.72
C TYR A 53 1.97 -9.55 -23.86
N ASP A 54 3.15 -9.91 -24.37
CA ASP A 54 4.10 -10.79 -23.71
C ASP A 54 5.26 -10.05 -23.01
N THR A 55 5.45 -8.72 -23.25
CA THR A 55 6.57 -7.97 -22.69
C THR A 55 6.10 -6.96 -21.64
N PRO A 56 6.66 -6.98 -20.42
CA PRO A 56 6.40 -5.98 -19.42
C PRO A 56 6.75 -4.58 -19.94
N TYR A 57 5.85 -3.61 -19.73
CA TYR A 57 6.05 -2.26 -20.24
C TYR A 57 7.30 -1.57 -19.69
N LEU A 58 7.69 -1.87 -18.45
CA LEU A 58 8.93 -1.33 -17.90
C LEU A 58 10.16 -1.78 -18.68
N GLY A 59 10.25 -3.06 -19.04
CA GLY A 59 11.32 -3.58 -19.89
C GLY A 59 11.31 -2.96 -21.30
N ALA A 60 10.13 -2.88 -21.93
CA ALA A 60 9.98 -2.28 -23.25
C ALA A 60 10.36 -0.79 -23.27
N MET A 61 9.96 -0.02 -22.25
CA MET A 61 10.37 1.37 -22.10
C MET A 61 11.89 1.48 -21.90
N GLY A 62 12.49 0.58 -21.10
CA GLY A 62 13.93 0.52 -20.86
C GLY A 62 14.71 0.27 -22.14
N ALA A 63 14.31 -0.68 -23.00
CA ALA A 63 14.93 -0.93 -24.27
C ALA A 63 14.85 0.31 -25.21
N ARG A 64 13.67 0.92 -25.32
CA ARG A 64 13.47 2.10 -26.19
C ARG A 64 14.19 3.37 -25.73
N THR A 65 14.55 3.44 -24.46
CA THR A 65 15.31 4.58 -23.90
C THR A 65 16.81 4.30 -23.80
N GLY A 66 17.29 3.16 -24.34
CA GLY A 66 18.71 2.79 -24.29
C GLY A 66 19.21 2.38 -22.88
N LEU A 67 18.29 2.13 -21.96
CA LEU A 67 18.62 1.67 -20.60
C LEU A 67 18.83 0.15 -20.55
N VAL A 68 18.41 -0.56 -21.60
CA VAL A 68 18.71 -1.97 -21.85
C VAL A 68 19.47 -2.04 -23.16
N ASP A 69 20.60 -2.76 -23.14
CA ASP A 69 21.45 -2.95 -24.31
C ASP A 69 21.73 -4.43 -24.52
N VAL A 70 22.23 -4.80 -25.68
CA VAL A 70 22.47 -6.19 -26.09
C VAL A 70 23.83 -6.35 -26.77
N ASP A 71 24.48 -7.49 -26.52
CA ASP A 71 25.66 -7.94 -27.24
C ASP A 71 25.23 -8.92 -28.36
N TRP A 72 25.90 -8.83 -29.52
CA TRP A 72 25.63 -9.66 -30.70
C TRP A 72 26.83 -10.57 -31.02
N ASP A 73 26.56 -11.77 -31.53
CA ASP A 73 27.60 -12.60 -32.16
C ASP A 73 27.83 -12.20 -33.61
N ASP A 74 28.87 -12.82 -34.23
CA ASP A 74 29.21 -12.59 -35.65
C ASP A 74 28.09 -13.03 -36.62
N LYS A 75 27.07 -13.71 -36.14
CA LYS A 75 25.93 -14.19 -36.92
C LYS A 75 24.67 -13.35 -36.73
N GLY A 76 24.74 -12.33 -35.90
CA GLY A 76 23.61 -11.44 -35.56
C GLY A 76 22.65 -12.03 -34.53
N ASN A 77 23.08 -12.99 -33.72
CA ASN A 77 22.26 -13.46 -32.60
C ASN A 77 22.61 -12.66 -31.34
N ILE A 78 21.60 -12.36 -30.51
CA ILE A 78 21.80 -11.76 -29.20
C ILE A 78 22.47 -12.79 -28.28
N THR A 79 23.61 -12.45 -27.71
CA THR A 79 24.37 -13.26 -26.76
C THR A 79 24.17 -12.84 -25.31
N LYS A 80 23.79 -11.59 -25.09
CA LYS A 80 23.56 -11.03 -23.77
C LYS A 80 22.62 -9.85 -23.87
N ILE A 81 21.70 -9.77 -22.89
CA ILE A 81 20.86 -8.60 -22.63
C ILE A 81 21.27 -8.05 -21.26
N TYR A 82 21.51 -6.77 -21.15
CA TYR A 82 22.01 -6.17 -19.90
C TYR A 82 21.55 -4.73 -19.71
N GLY A 83 21.53 -4.32 -18.44
CA GLY A 83 21.38 -2.92 -18.01
C GLY A 83 22.71 -2.32 -17.57
N TRP A 84 22.66 -1.15 -16.95
CA TRP A 84 23.80 -0.39 -16.46
C TRP A 84 23.95 -0.55 -14.95
N GLU A 85 25.15 -0.34 -14.41
CA GLU A 85 25.36 -0.32 -12.96
C GLU A 85 24.88 1.00 -12.35
N GLY A 86 24.11 0.91 -11.26
CA GLY A 86 23.65 2.07 -10.51
C GLY A 86 24.72 2.60 -9.55
N ILE A 87 24.94 3.90 -9.57
CA ILE A 87 25.80 4.63 -8.62
C ILE A 87 24.96 5.01 -7.39
N ASP A 88 23.96 5.81 -7.61
CA ASP A 88 23.00 6.24 -6.61
C ASP A 88 21.60 6.36 -7.20
N GLY A 89 20.61 6.26 -6.32
CA GLY A 89 19.18 6.39 -6.67
C GLY A 89 18.48 7.40 -5.78
N GLU A 90 17.51 8.09 -6.35
CA GLU A 90 16.65 9.04 -5.66
C GLU A 90 15.18 8.74 -5.95
N TYR A 91 14.39 8.61 -4.89
CA TYR A 91 12.96 8.37 -4.97
C TYR A 91 12.17 9.48 -4.29
N TYR A 92 11.09 9.89 -4.93
CA TYR A 92 10.10 10.80 -4.37
C TYR A 92 8.70 10.28 -4.66
N SER A 93 7.79 10.40 -3.70
CA SER A 93 6.35 10.17 -3.92
C SER A 93 5.49 11.18 -3.19
N ARG A 94 4.30 11.40 -3.76
CA ARG A 94 3.23 12.15 -3.15
C ARG A 94 1.93 11.39 -3.31
N GLU A 95 1.23 11.20 -2.20
CA GLU A 95 -0.06 10.54 -2.13
C GLU A 95 -1.10 11.50 -1.59
N THR A 96 -2.22 11.61 -2.28
CA THR A 96 -3.37 12.41 -1.87
C THR A 96 -4.65 11.61 -2.05
N GLY A 97 -5.68 11.93 -1.27
CA GLY A 97 -6.97 11.30 -1.43
C GLY A 97 -7.77 11.17 -0.15
N SER A 98 -8.84 10.40 -0.25
CA SER A 98 -9.73 10.13 0.87
C SER A 98 -10.30 8.71 0.81
N ILE A 99 -10.59 8.18 1.98
CA ILE A 99 -11.49 7.04 2.16
C ILE A 99 -12.60 7.53 3.07
N ASN A 100 -13.82 7.63 2.52
CA ASN A 100 -15.00 8.02 3.25
C ASN A 100 -15.81 6.77 3.58
N GLU A 101 -16.38 6.76 4.77
CA GLU A 101 -17.24 5.69 5.25
C GLU A 101 -18.53 6.33 5.78
N TYR A 102 -19.66 5.84 5.31
CA TYR A 102 -21.00 6.26 5.71
C TYR A 102 -21.69 5.09 6.39
N ASP A 103 -21.93 5.24 7.69
CA ASP A 103 -22.50 4.18 8.53
C ASP A 103 -23.97 4.44 8.85
N PHE A 104 -24.82 3.46 8.52
CA PHE A 104 -26.24 3.44 8.91
C PHE A 104 -26.42 2.39 10.01
N ASN A 105 -26.64 2.86 11.22
CA ASN A 105 -26.69 2.01 12.41
C ASN A 105 -28.11 1.88 12.96
N VAL A 106 -28.45 0.64 13.36
CA VAL A 106 -29.63 0.32 14.16
C VAL A 106 -29.17 -0.45 15.40
N SER A 107 -29.61 -0.01 16.57
CA SER A 107 -29.28 -0.67 17.83
C SER A 107 -30.48 -0.78 18.75
N PHE A 108 -30.50 -1.81 19.56
CA PHE A 108 -31.52 -2.02 20.56
C PHE A 108 -30.95 -2.67 21.83
N ASN A 109 -31.65 -2.48 22.90
CA ASN A 109 -31.28 -2.95 24.23
C ASN A 109 -32.39 -3.85 24.78
N VAL A 110 -31.99 -4.97 25.38
CA VAL A 110 -32.90 -5.88 26.03
C VAL A 110 -32.55 -5.97 27.51
N ARG A 111 -33.48 -5.47 28.37
CA ARG A 111 -33.38 -5.53 29.84
C ARG A 111 -32.09 -4.91 30.41
N ASP A 112 -31.48 -3.93 29.74
CA ASP A 112 -30.20 -3.31 30.11
C ASP A 112 -29.04 -4.31 30.35
N ARG A 113 -29.18 -5.53 29.79
CA ARG A 113 -28.17 -6.58 29.89
C ARG A 113 -27.59 -6.99 28.53
N PHE A 114 -28.42 -6.96 27.49
CA PHE A 114 -28.01 -7.34 26.14
C PHE A 114 -28.23 -6.16 25.20
N TYR A 115 -27.18 -5.74 24.57
CA TYR A 115 -27.19 -4.66 23.58
C TYR A 115 -26.79 -5.25 22.25
N PHE A 116 -27.58 -5.02 21.23
CA PHE A 116 -27.31 -5.48 19.87
C PHE A 116 -27.22 -4.30 18.93
N GLY A 117 -26.34 -4.38 17.98
CA GLY A 117 -26.19 -3.38 16.95
C GLY A 117 -25.90 -4.02 15.61
N ALA A 118 -26.43 -3.41 14.55
CA ALA A 118 -26.11 -3.73 13.17
C ALA A 118 -25.82 -2.41 12.43
N THR A 119 -24.77 -2.39 11.64
CA THR A 119 -24.36 -1.23 10.86
C THR A 119 -24.13 -1.64 9.43
N LEU A 120 -24.78 -0.95 8.50
CA LEU A 120 -24.48 -1.00 7.07
C LEU A 120 -23.45 0.08 6.77
N GLY A 121 -22.26 -0.30 6.32
CA GLY A 121 -21.20 0.61 5.89
C GLY A 121 -21.20 0.76 4.37
N VAL A 122 -21.07 1.98 3.90
CA VAL A 122 -20.88 2.34 2.49
C VAL A 122 -19.59 3.13 2.37
N TYR A 123 -18.73 2.72 1.45
CA TYR A 123 -17.39 3.29 1.29
C TYR A 123 -17.24 3.99 -0.06
N ASP A 124 -16.49 5.08 -0.05
CA ASP A 124 -16.07 5.82 -1.23
C ASP A 124 -14.56 6.07 -1.13
N ILE A 125 -13.82 5.71 -2.19
CA ILE A 125 -12.36 5.80 -2.25
C ILE A 125 -11.98 6.69 -3.43
N ASP A 126 -11.14 7.68 -3.15
CA ASP A 126 -10.40 8.46 -4.15
C ASP A 126 -8.94 8.53 -3.71
N TYR A 127 -8.04 7.99 -4.53
CA TYR A 127 -6.61 7.91 -4.24
C TYR A 127 -5.81 8.31 -5.47
N LEU A 128 -4.83 9.18 -5.27
CA LEU A 128 -3.87 9.59 -6.29
C LEU A 128 -2.46 9.49 -5.73
N ARG A 129 -1.59 8.78 -6.44
CA ARG A 129 -0.15 8.72 -6.18
C ARG A 129 0.61 9.19 -7.40
N TYR A 130 1.54 10.09 -7.17
CA TYR A 130 2.64 10.40 -8.07
C TYR A 130 3.92 9.86 -7.45
N SER A 131 4.77 9.20 -8.25
CA SER A 131 6.12 8.83 -7.85
C SER A 131 7.13 9.16 -8.95
N SER A 132 8.35 9.47 -8.53
CA SER A 132 9.49 9.74 -9.37
C SER A 132 10.68 8.96 -8.81
N TYR A 133 11.30 8.14 -9.65
CA TYR A 133 12.52 7.42 -9.33
C TYR A 133 13.59 7.73 -10.37
N GLY A 134 14.79 8.06 -9.93
CA GLY A 134 15.92 8.36 -10.80
C GLY A 134 17.20 7.69 -10.32
N GLU A 135 18.08 7.34 -11.28
CA GLU A 135 19.40 6.77 -11.02
C GLU A 135 20.47 7.50 -11.81
N ASN A 136 21.66 7.65 -11.22
CA ASN A 136 22.91 7.86 -11.91
C ASN A 136 23.58 6.52 -12.19
N MET A 137 24.09 6.32 -13.40
CA MET A 137 24.56 5.03 -13.89
C MET A 137 26.00 5.09 -14.37
N GLN A 138 26.69 3.95 -14.33
CA GLN A 138 28.02 3.74 -14.89
C GLN A 138 28.13 2.41 -15.63
N ARG A 139 29.18 2.27 -16.43
CA ARG A 139 29.61 0.98 -16.98
C ARG A 139 30.36 0.16 -15.96
N LEU A 140 30.52 -1.15 -16.20
CA LEU A 140 31.34 -2.05 -15.38
C LEU A 140 32.78 -1.59 -15.14
N ASN A 141 33.31 -0.74 -16.03
CA ASN A 141 34.64 -0.13 -15.89
C ASN A 141 34.66 1.15 -15.06
N GLY A 142 33.53 1.58 -14.50
CA GLY A 142 33.38 2.80 -13.71
C GLY A 142 33.18 4.08 -14.52
N GLU A 143 33.09 4.00 -15.85
CA GLU A 143 32.80 5.15 -16.70
C GLU A 143 31.35 5.60 -16.54
N TYR A 144 31.11 6.89 -16.28
CA TYR A 144 29.76 7.45 -16.15
C TYR A 144 28.95 7.25 -17.43
N GLN A 145 27.76 6.67 -17.31
CA GLN A 145 26.91 6.29 -18.45
C GLN A 145 25.68 7.21 -18.60
N GLY A 146 25.44 8.09 -17.66
CA GLY A 146 24.27 8.96 -17.70
C GLY A 146 23.32 8.73 -16.54
N ASN A 147 22.08 9.17 -16.73
CA ASN A 147 21.03 9.02 -15.73
C ASN A 147 19.68 8.76 -16.41
N PHE A 148 18.72 8.33 -15.62
CA PHE A 148 17.33 8.26 -16.04
C PHE A 148 16.38 8.71 -14.93
N THR A 149 15.13 8.99 -15.32
CA THR A 149 14.01 9.23 -14.39
C THR A 149 12.78 8.51 -14.87
N LEU A 150 12.17 7.74 -13.96
CA LEU A 150 10.88 7.05 -14.14
C LEU A 150 9.81 7.77 -13.30
N ASN A 151 8.81 8.33 -13.97
CA ASN A 151 7.70 9.03 -13.33
C ASN A 151 6.42 8.23 -13.51
N ASN A 152 5.74 7.92 -12.42
CA ASN A 152 4.50 7.17 -12.41
C ASN A 152 3.36 8.01 -11.81
N THR A 153 2.18 7.92 -12.42
CA THR A 153 0.96 8.46 -11.85
C THR A 153 -0.08 7.34 -11.77
N TYR A 154 -0.60 7.14 -10.59
CA TYR A 154 -1.56 6.08 -10.28
C TYR A 154 -2.77 6.66 -9.57
N LYS A 155 -3.95 6.46 -10.15
CA LYS A 155 -5.23 6.88 -9.58
C LYS A 155 -6.10 5.67 -9.33
N THR A 156 -6.67 5.55 -8.11
CA THR A 156 -7.64 4.53 -7.74
C THR A 156 -8.92 5.21 -7.28
N GLU A 157 -10.03 4.82 -7.87
CA GLU A 157 -11.37 5.19 -7.45
C GLU A 157 -12.15 3.92 -7.12
N GLY A 158 -13.07 4.01 -6.16
CA GLY A 158 -13.85 2.83 -5.82
C GLY A 158 -14.95 3.08 -4.82
N THR A 159 -15.91 2.16 -4.83
CA THR A 159 -17.00 2.13 -3.85
C THR A 159 -17.08 0.77 -3.20
N GLY A 160 -17.52 0.72 -1.95
CA GLY A 160 -17.60 -0.53 -1.20
C GLY A 160 -18.80 -0.58 -0.27
N ILE A 161 -19.13 -1.80 0.16
CA ILE A 161 -20.23 -2.04 1.11
C ILE A 161 -19.85 -3.16 2.06
N ASP A 162 -20.21 -3.03 3.34
CA ASP A 162 -20.11 -4.08 4.35
C ASP A 162 -21.28 -4.08 5.33
N LEU A 163 -21.36 -5.13 6.13
CA LEU A 163 -22.27 -5.25 7.27
C LEU A 163 -21.45 -5.55 8.53
N LYS A 164 -21.70 -4.80 9.60
CA LYS A 164 -21.08 -4.98 10.91
C LYS A 164 -22.18 -5.36 11.90
N VAL A 165 -21.97 -6.42 12.67
CA VAL A 165 -22.93 -6.88 13.70
C VAL A 165 -22.17 -7.02 15.00
N GLY A 166 -22.77 -6.52 16.09
CA GLY A 166 -22.14 -6.59 17.39
C GLY A 166 -23.14 -6.76 18.54
N THR A 167 -22.63 -7.30 19.63
CA THR A 167 -23.37 -7.40 20.89
C THR A 167 -22.49 -7.01 22.06
N ILE A 168 -23.09 -6.34 23.05
CA ILE A 168 -22.49 -6.11 24.37
C ILE A 168 -23.38 -6.78 25.42
N ILE A 169 -22.76 -7.56 26.27
CA ILE A 169 -23.43 -8.34 27.32
C ILE A 169 -22.94 -7.84 28.67
N ARG A 170 -23.89 -7.60 29.59
CA ARG A 170 -23.65 -7.40 31.02
C ARG A 170 -24.01 -8.68 31.76
N PRO A 171 -23.03 -9.58 31.99
CA PRO A 171 -23.35 -10.94 32.50
C PRO A 171 -23.87 -10.91 33.97
N PHE A 172 -23.44 -9.88 34.72
CA PHE A 172 -23.78 -9.76 36.15
C PHE A 172 -24.63 -8.52 36.41
N GLU A 173 -25.76 -8.67 37.09
CA GLU A 173 -26.75 -7.60 37.30
C GLU A 173 -26.19 -6.39 38.07
N TYR A 174 -25.39 -6.63 39.10
CA TYR A 174 -24.83 -5.58 39.97
C TYR A 174 -23.37 -5.21 39.60
N SER A 175 -22.78 -5.83 38.59
CA SER A 175 -21.40 -5.52 38.16
C SER A 175 -21.39 -4.58 36.95
N PRO A 176 -20.50 -3.60 36.92
CA PRO A 176 -20.28 -2.77 35.74
C PRO A 176 -19.54 -3.49 34.62
N PHE A 177 -19.16 -4.76 34.82
CA PHE A 177 -18.44 -5.54 33.83
C PHE A 177 -19.29 -5.76 32.56
N ARG A 178 -18.66 -5.57 31.42
CA ARG A 178 -19.24 -5.74 30.07
C ARG A 178 -18.32 -6.59 29.21
N PHE A 179 -18.92 -7.40 28.39
CA PHE A 179 -18.24 -8.20 27.39
C PHE A 179 -18.84 -7.88 26.02
N GLY A 180 -18.01 -7.60 25.03
CA GLY A 180 -18.43 -7.26 23.67
C GLY A 180 -17.89 -8.26 22.65
N LEU A 181 -18.71 -8.55 21.66
CA LEU A 181 -18.35 -9.32 20.46
C LEU A 181 -18.84 -8.55 19.25
N ALA A 182 -18.00 -8.46 18.20
CA ALA A 182 -18.42 -7.92 16.92
C ALA A 182 -17.78 -8.71 15.77
N ILE A 183 -18.54 -8.79 14.69
CA ILE A 183 -18.13 -9.41 13.44
C ILE A 183 -18.42 -8.41 12.32
N HIS A 184 -17.43 -8.15 11.48
CA HIS A 184 -17.59 -7.38 10.26
C HIS A 184 -17.45 -8.33 9.07
N THR A 185 -18.39 -8.25 8.16
CA THR A 185 -18.28 -8.98 6.89
C THR A 185 -17.12 -8.43 6.08
N PRO A 186 -16.65 -9.15 5.07
CA PRO A 186 -15.81 -8.58 4.04
C PRO A 186 -16.44 -7.31 3.44
N ILE A 187 -15.60 -6.30 3.17
CA ILE A 187 -16.02 -5.17 2.34
C ILE A 187 -15.93 -5.62 0.89
N LEU A 188 -17.02 -5.45 0.17
CA LEU A 188 -17.09 -5.74 -1.26
C LEU A 188 -16.83 -4.44 -2.01
N TYR A 189 -15.59 -4.26 -2.50
CA TYR A 189 -15.19 -3.10 -3.28
C TYR A 189 -15.31 -3.36 -4.78
N ASN A 190 -15.87 -2.38 -5.51
CA ASN A 190 -15.67 -2.23 -6.95
C ASN A 190 -14.67 -1.10 -7.14
N MET A 191 -13.56 -1.40 -7.82
CA MET A 191 -12.40 -0.54 -7.94
C MET A 191 -12.08 -0.27 -9.40
N SER A 192 -11.60 0.92 -9.69
CA SER A 192 -11.05 1.30 -10.99
C SER A 192 -9.69 1.96 -10.80
N ASP A 193 -8.67 1.38 -11.40
CA ASP A 193 -7.32 1.90 -11.41
C ASP A 193 -7.00 2.54 -12.76
N ARG A 194 -6.36 3.71 -12.72
CA ARG A 194 -5.81 4.38 -13.90
C ARG A 194 -4.34 4.61 -13.70
N TYR A 195 -3.57 4.28 -14.72
CA TYR A 195 -2.14 4.27 -14.61
C TYR A 195 -1.47 4.90 -15.83
N THR A 196 -0.47 5.74 -15.61
CA THR A 196 0.40 6.28 -16.68
C THR A 196 1.83 6.41 -16.18
N SER A 197 2.79 6.30 -17.09
CA SER A 197 4.22 6.34 -16.80
C SER A 197 4.99 7.08 -17.88
N VAL A 198 6.10 7.69 -17.47
CA VAL A 198 7.08 8.33 -18.37
C VAL A 198 8.47 7.94 -17.90
N LEU A 199 9.26 7.35 -18.79
CA LEU A 199 10.67 7.04 -18.61
C LEU A 199 11.51 7.97 -19.50
N ALA A 200 12.42 8.71 -18.89
CA ALA A 200 13.33 9.60 -19.58
C ALA A 200 14.78 9.21 -19.26
N SER A 201 15.60 8.96 -20.27
CA SER A 201 17.04 8.73 -20.13
C SER A 201 17.83 9.90 -20.69
N ASN A 202 18.99 10.16 -20.09
CA ASN A 202 19.98 11.11 -20.55
C ASN A 202 21.33 10.39 -20.59
N LEU A 203 21.65 9.82 -21.76
CA LEU A 203 22.85 9.05 -22.02
C LEU A 203 23.89 9.93 -22.71
N PRO A 204 25.21 9.62 -22.61
CA PRO A 204 26.27 10.45 -23.21
C PRO A 204 26.15 10.61 -24.74
N SER A 205 25.57 9.63 -25.42
CA SER A 205 25.38 9.64 -26.87
C SER A 205 24.05 10.22 -27.31
N ASP A 206 23.03 10.18 -26.45
CA ASP A 206 21.67 10.60 -26.81
C ASP A 206 20.74 10.71 -25.57
N SER A 207 19.58 11.33 -25.76
CA SER A 207 18.55 11.48 -24.72
C SER A 207 17.20 11.02 -25.27
N HIS A 208 16.54 10.11 -24.54
CA HIS A 208 15.29 9.51 -24.97
C HIS A 208 14.18 9.71 -23.93
N VAL A 209 12.96 9.86 -24.42
CA VAL A 209 11.74 9.90 -23.58
C VAL A 209 10.72 8.93 -24.14
N GLN A 210 10.26 8.01 -23.28
CA GLN A 210 9.21 7.08 -23.64
C GLN A 210 8.02 7.27 -22.69
N ASN A 211 6.84 7.44 -23.26
CA ASN A 211 5.61 7.52 -22.49
C ASN A 211 4.84 6.20 -22.60
N LEU A 212 4.25 5.74 -21.51
CA LEU A 212 3.39 4.55 -21.52
C LEU A 212 2.19 4.74 -22.45
N LYS A 213 1.67 5.96 -22.60
CA LYS A 213 0.58 6.31 -23.52
C LYS A 213 0.89 6.00 -24.99
N ASP A 214 2.16 5.97 -25.37
CA ASP A 214 2.59 5.66 -26.75
C ASP A 214 2.42 4.16 -27.05
N PHE A 215 2.26 3.36 -26.02
CA PHE A 215 2.04 1.93 -26.08
C PHE A 215 0.57 1.55 -25.89
N LEU A 216 -0.27 2.45 -25.44
CA LEU A 216 -1.65 2.15 -25.11
C LEU A 216 -2.62 2.85 -26.05
N TYR A 217 -3.50 2.08 -26.64
CA TYR A 217 -4.64 2.65 -27.35
C TYR A 217 -5.50 3.47 -26.35
N GLY A 218 -5.60 4.78 -26.57
CA GLY A 218 -6.27 5.69 -25.65
C GLY A 218 -5.38 6.36 -24.60
N GLY A 219 -4.07 6.07 -24.59
CA GLY A 219 -3.05 6.87 -23.84
C GLY A 219 -2.96 6.65 -22.33
N GLN A 220 -3.73 5.73 -21.79
CA GLN A 220 -3.78 5.45 -20.36
C GLN A 220 -4.25 4.01 -20.14
N TYR A 221 -3.63 3.30 -19.20
CA TYR A 221 -4.13 2.00 -18.77
C TYR A 221 -5.25 2.20 -17.73
N THR A 222 -6.37 1.55 -17.95
CA THR A 222 -7.50 1.52 -17.02
C THR A 222 -7.86 0.08 -16.74
N TRP A 223 -8.03 -0.24 -15.45
CA TRP A 223 -8.33 -1.59 -15.02
C TRP A 223 -9.41 -1.58 -13.94
N ASP A 224 -10.52 -2.27 -14.23
CA ASP A 224 -11.64 -2.43 -13.31
C ASP A 224 -11.57 -3.81 -12.67
N TYR A 225 -11.71 -3.85 -11.35
CA TYR A 225 -11.65 -5.09 -10.58
C TYR A 225 -12.47 -5.02 -9.31
N ARG A 226 -12.71 -6.19 -8.72
CA ARG A 226 -13.33 -6.33 -7.41
C ARG A 226 -12.30 -6.73 -6.39
N MET A 227 -12.33 -6.06 -5.24
CA MET A 227 -11.54 -6.45 -4.07
C MET A 227 -12.47 -6.81 -2.93
N ILE A 228 -12.27 -8.00 -2.37
CA ILE A 228 -13.03 -8.51 -1.24
C ILE A 228 -12.08 -8.60 -0.05
N THR A 229 -12.30 -7.78 0.97
CA THR A 229 -11.47 -7.79 2.18
C THR A 229 -11.77 -9.02 3.04
N PRO A 230 -10.90 -9.39 4.00
CA PRO A 230 -11.20 -10.47 4.93
C PRO A 230 -12.31 -10.12 5.93
N TRP A 231 -12.83 -11.13 6.60
CA TRP A 231 -13.64 -10.98 7.79
C TRP A 231 -12.83 -10.38 8.93
N ARG A 232 -13.48 -9.56 9.77
CA ARG A 232 -12.88 -8.97 10.97
C ARG A 232 -13.68 -9.42 12.20
N PHE A 233 -12.96 -9.85 13.23
CA PHE A 233 -13.53 -10.35 14.48
C PHE A 233 -12.99 -9.53 15.64
N ASN A 234 -13.90 -9.03 16.49
CA ASN A 234 -13.56 -8.21 17.65
C ASN A 234 -14.12 -8.85 18.92
N VAL A 235 -13.30 -8.86 19.97
CA VAL A 235 -13.67 -9.23 21.33
C VAL A 235 -13.25 -8.10 22.26
N SER A 236 -14.14 -7.68 23.15
CA SER A 236 -13.82 -6.60 24.09
C SER A 236 -14.34 -6.89 25.49
N VAL A 237 -13.67 -6.31 26.46
CA VAL A 237 -14.07 -6.30 27.87
C VAL A 237 -13.99 -4.89 28.42
N GLY A 238 -14.95 -4.52 29.26
CA GLY A 238 -14.95 -3.22 29.89
C GLY A 238 -15.51 -3.29 31.31
N THR A 239 -15.04 -2.41 32.19
CA THR A 239 -15.52 -2.32 33.57
C THR A 239 -15.37 -0.90 34.12
N ILE A 240 -16.06 -0.65 35.25
CA ILE A 240 -15.90 0.60 36.00
C ILE A 240 -15.40 0.23 37.41
N VAL A 241 -14.27 0.81 37.80
CA VAL A 241 -13.62 0.60 39.10
C VAL A 241 -13.91 1.79 40.02
N GLY A 242 -14.38 1.51 41.22
CA GLY A 242 -14.67 2.54 42.23
C GLY A 242 -15.72 3.58 41.82
N GLY A 243 -16.48 3.35 40.76
CA GLY A 243 -17.46 4.30 40.23
C GLY A 243 -16.87 5.53 39.52
N ILE A 244 -15.55 5.67 39.46
CA ILE A 244 -14.83 6.82 38.91
C ILE A 244 -13.94 6.52 37.72
N MET A 245 -13.48 5.28 37.58
CA MET A 245 -12.53 4.89 36.53
C MET A 245 -13.13 3.81 35.62
N ALA A 246 -13.31 4.10 34.35
CA ALA A 246 -13.66 3.14 33.32
C ALA A 246 -12.38 2.59 32.68
N LEU A 247 -12.35 1.27 32.48
CA LEU A 247 -11.28 0.53 31.81
C LEU A 247 -11.88 -0.30 30.70
N ASP A 248 -11.20 -0.37 29.56
CA ASP A 248 -11.56 -1.23 28.46
C ASP A 248 -10.31 -1.87 27.82
N ALA A 249 -10.52 -3.06 27.26
CA ALA A 249 -9.55 -3.74 26.43
C ALA A 249 -10.28 -4.42 25.27
N GLU A 250 -9.67 -4.34 24.09
CA GLU A 250 -10.21 -4.93 22.85
C GLU A 250 -9.11 -5.68 22.12
N TYR A 251 -9.48 -6.82 21.56
CA TYR A 251 -8.69 -7.59 20.62
C TYR A 251 -9.44 -7.71 19.30
N GLU A 252 -8.75 -7.46 18.19
CA GLU A 252 -9.27 -7.60 16.84
C GLU A 252 -8.35 -8.50 16.02
N PHE A 253 -8.95 -9.37 15.22
CA PHE A 253 -8.26 -10.23 14.27
C PHE A 253 -8.83 -10.08 12.87
N GLU A 254 -7.91 -9.95 11.88
CA GLU A 254 -8.24 -9.83 10.46
C GLU A 254 -7.17 -10.56 9.64
N ASN A 255 -7.56 -11.53 8.82
CA ASN A 255 -6.59 -12.31 8.02
C ASN A 255 -6.44 -11.75 6.61
N TYR A 256 -5.46 -10.87 6.40
CA TYR A 256 -5.22 -10.22 5.10
C TYR A 256 -4.88 -11.19 3.97
N SER A 257 -4.33 -12.38 4.25
CA SER A 257 -4.08 -13.40 3.22
C SER A 257 -5.37 -13.96 2.60
N ALA A 258 -6.52 -13.72 3.22
CA ALA A 258 -7.83 -14.08 2.70
C ALA A 258 -8.46 -13.01 1.78
N THR A 259 -7.78 -11.88 1.54
CA THR A 259 -8.21 -10.88 0.56
C THR A 259 -8.31 -11.52 -0.82
N LYS A 260 -9.39 -11.22 -1.56
CA LYS A 260 -9.58 -11.70 -2.92
C LYS A 260 -9.59 -10.56 -3.91
N LEU A 261 -8.91 -10.78 -5.03
CA LEU A 261 -8.92 -9.90 -6.19
C LEU A 261 -9.57 -10.65 -7.35
N GLN A 262 -10.58 -10.07 -7.96
CA GLN A 262 -11.39 -10.68 -9.01
C GLN A 262 -11.62 -9.68 -10.15
N ASN A 263 -11.80 -10.19 -11.37
CA ASN A 263 -12.30 -9.38 -12.47
C ASN A 263 -13.81 -9.06 -12.31
N ALA A 264 -14.38 -8.36 -13.28
CA ALA A 264 -15.80 -7.98 -13.26
C ALA A 264 -16.75 -9.19 -13.24
N GLU A 265 -16.32 -10.33 -13.81
CA GLU A 265 -17.06 -11.60 -13.87
C GLU A 265 -16.93 -12.43 -12.60
N GLY A 266 -16.09 -12.02 -11.63
CA GLY A 266 -15.86 -12.72 -10.36
C GLY A 266 -14.80 -13.83 -10.45
N VAL A 267 -14.01 -13.89 -11.52
CA VAL A 267 -12.89 -14.81 -11.67
C VAL A 267 -11.68 -14.25 -10.91
N GLU A 268 -10.99 -15.09 -10.14
CA GLU A 268 -9.79 -14.68 -9.41
C GLU A 268 -8.67 -14.25 -10.38
N LEU A 269 -8.00 -13.15 -10.04
CA LEU A 269 -6.89 -12.62 -10.84
C LEU A 269 -5.61 -13.42 -10.63
N ASN A 270 -4.72 -13.39 -11.61
CA ASN A 270 -3.43 -14.11 -11.57
C ASN A 270 -2.56 -13.75 -10.36
N GLY A 271 -2.68 -12.54 -9.80
CA GLY A 271 -1.96 -12.11 -8.59
C GLY A 271 -2.48 -12.67 -7.27
N GLN A 272 -3.50 -13.54 -7.25
CA GLN A 272 -4.11 -14.04 -6.02
C GLN A 272 -3.17 -14.94 -5.20
N SER A 273 -2.24 -15.66 -5.81
CA SER A 273 -1.20 -16.43 -5.11
C SER A 273 -0.27 -15.51 -4.32
N ALA A 274 0.16 -14.41 -4.92
CA ALA A 274 1.03 -13.42 -4.27
C ALA A 274 0.36 -12.81 -3.01
N VAL A 275 -0.95 -12.56 -3.03
CA VAL A 275 -1.70 -12.11 -1.83
C VAL A 275 -1.56 -13.11 -0.68
N LYS A 276 -1.67 -14.42 -0.95
CA LYS A 276 -1.57 -15.47 0.07
C LYS A 276 -0.14 -15.65 0.61
N GLU A 277 0.86 -15.42 -0.22
CA GLU A 277 2.28 -15.59 0.12
C GLU A 277 2.83 -14.37 0.87
N THR A 278 2.41 -13.16 0.50
CA THR A 278 2.96 -11.91 1.01
C THR A 278 2.18 -11.33 2.18
N LEU A 279 0.90 -11.68 2.35
CA LEU A 279 0.06 -11.17 3.41
C LEU A 279 -0.25 -12.24 4.48
N LYS A 280 -0.47 -11.78 5.70
CA LYS A 280 -0.77 -12.63 6.87
C LYS A 280 -1.86 -12.06 7.76
N GLY A 281 -2.21 -12.82 8.81
CA GLY A 281 -3.13 -12.39 9.85
C GLY A 281 -2.61 -11.20 10.64
N VAL A 282 -3.48 -10.24 10.89
CA VAL A 282 -3.23 -9.03 11.66
C VAL A 282 -3.94 -9.11 13.00
N HIS A 283 -3.19 -8.86 14.05
CA HIS A 283 -3.65 -8.78 15.43
C HIS A 283 -3.61 -7.33 15.88
N SER A 284 -4.73 -6.82 16.37
CA SER A 284 -4.82 -5.49 16.96
C SER A 284 -5.23 -5.59 18.43
N PHE A 285 -4.54 -4.86 19.30
CA PHE A 285 -4.85 -4.75 20.72
C PHE A 285 -5.06 -3.28 21.05
N ARG A 286 -6.18 -2.99 21.72
CA ARG A 286 -6.50 -1.64 22.20
C ARG A 286 -6.79 -1.73 23.69
N VAL A 287 -6.23 -0.80 24.45
CA VAL A 287 -6.57 -0.62 25.86
C VAL A 287 -6.84 0.85 26.10
N GLY A 288 -7.85 1.13 26.92
CA GLY A 288 -8.27 2.48 27.26
C GLY A 288 -8.64 2.64 28.71
N MET A 289 -8.45 3.86 29.21
CA MET A 289 -8.95 4.26 30.50
C MET A 289 -9.52 5.67 30.46
N GLU A 290 -10.59 5.88 31.21
CA GLU A 290 -11.11 7.18 31.56
C GLU A 290 -11.29 7.28 33.07
N THR A 291 -10.77 8.33 33.69
CA THR A 291 -10.99 8.59 35.13
C THR A 291 -11.58 9.96 35.32
N LYS A 292 -12.62 10.02 36.20
CA LYS A 292 -13.20 11.28 36.66
C LYS A 292 -12.30 11.86 37.73
N VAL A 293 -11.68 13.00 37.44
CA VAL A 293 -10.85 13.76 38.39
C VAL A 293 -11.72 14.65 39.29
N SER A 294 -12.86 15.07 38.75
CA SER A 294 -13.90 15.80 39.48
C SER A 294 -15.26 15.55 38.85
N SER A 295 -16.31 16.18 39.39
CA SER A 295 -17.66 16.09 38.80
C SER A 295 -17.75 16.65 37.37
N ALA A 296 -16.84 17.52 36.99
CA ALA A 296 -16.83 18.20 35.69
C ALA A 296 -15.68 17.78 34.79
N PHE A 297 -14.61 17.19 35.31
CA PHE A 297 -13.41 16.89 34.54
C PHE A 297 -13.09 15.40 34.53
N SER A 298 -12.72 14.91 33.35
CA SER A 298 -12.18 13.54 33.14
C SER A 298 -10.85 13.57 32.38
N VAL A 299 -10.01 12.59 32.67
CA VAL A 299 -8.73 12.34 31.98
C VAL A 299 -8.84 10.97 31.28
N ARG A 300 -8.35 10.88 30.06
CA ARG A 300 -8.34 9.66 29.26
C ARG A 300 -6.92 9.31 28.83
N ALA A 301 -6.63 8.03 28.76
CA ALA A 301 -5.41 7.52 28.16
C ALA A 301 -5.74 6.26 27.37
N GLY A 302 -5.01 6.01 26.30
CA GLY A 302 -5.19 4.82 25.46
C GLY A 302 -3.91 4.41 24.77
N TYR A 303 -3.82 3.11 24.51
CA TYR A 303 -2.76 2.50 23.71
C TYR A 303 -3.35 1.57 22.67
N HIS A 304 -2.78 1.60 21.46
CA HIS A 304 -3.16 0.73 20.36
C HIS A 304 -1.89 0.12 19.74
N PHE A 305 -1.90 -1.18 19.60
CA PHE A 305 -0.92 -1.96 18.88
C PHE A 305 -1.59 -2.69 17.71
N ARG A 306 -0.96 -2.68 16.53
CA ARG A 306 -1.38 -3.48 15.36
C ARG A 306 -0.16 -4.14 14.75
N SER A 307 -0.21 -5.47 14.58
CA SER A 307 0.85 -6.23 13.92
C SER A 307 0.93 -5.90 12.42
N THR A 308 2.05 -6.22 11.79
CA THR A 308 2.19 -6.04 10.33
C THR A 308 1.33 -7.04 9.56
N PRO A 309 0.69 -6.61 8.45
CA PRO A 309 0.02 -7.52 7.53
C PRO A 309 0.98 -8.26 6.58
N ILE A 310 2.25 -7.85 6.51
CA ILE A 310 3.22 -8.28 5.51
C ILE A 310 4.12 -9.37 6.11
N THR A 311 4.39 -10.44 5.36
CA THR A 311 5.35 -11.48 5.75
C THR A 311 6.79 -10.92 5.75
N SER A 312 7.73 -11.58 6.42
CA SER A 312 9.12 -11.11 6.55
C SER A 312 9.86 -11.06 5.22
N ASP A 313 9.50 -11.95 4.33
CA ASP A 313 10.13 -12.27 3.04
C ASP A 313 9.35 -11.71 1.85
N ALA A 314 8.36 -10.85 2.12
CA ALA A 314 7.59 -10.23 1.08
C ALA A 314 8.44 -9.28 0.24
N PHE A 315 8.39 -9.48 -1.07
CA PHE A 315 8.97 -8.60 -2.07
C PHE A 315 7.95 -8.32 -3.18
N LYS A 316 8.17 -7.27 -3.94
CA LYS A 316 7.34 -6.94 -5.09
C LYS A 316 7.99 -7.52 -6.34
N ASN A 317 7.44 -8.60 -6.83
CA ASN A 317 7.79 -9.13 -8.14
C ASN A 317 6.93 -8.46 -9.22
N ILE A 318 7.58 -7.94 -10.26
CA ILE A 318 6.91 -7.49 -11.48
C ILE A 318 7.01 -8.67 -12.47
N PRO A 319 5.90 -9.37 -12.78
CA PRO A 319 5.94 -10.52 -13.69
C PRO A 319 6.55 -10.16 -15.04
N VAL A 320 7.25 -11.09 -15.66
CA VAL A 320 7.87 -10.92 -16.99
C VAL A 320 6.88 -11.04 -18.14
N THR A 321 5.62 -11.33 -17.85
CA THR A 321 4.54 -11.43 -18.84
C THR A 321 3.29 -10.74 -18.32
N ASP A 322 2.46 -10.23 -19.23
CA ASP A 322 1.13 -9.65 -18.94
C ASP A 322 1.13 -8.57 -17.85
N ASN A 323 2.20 -7.75 -17.81
CA ASN A 323 2.35 -6.72 -16.82
C ASN A 323 2.47 -5.31 -17.40
N THR A 324 1.48 -4.49 -17.09
CA THR A 324 1.42 -3.09 -17.52
C THR A 324 1.97 -2.12 -16.48
N ARG A 325 2.34 -2.60 -15.28
CA ARG A 325 2.84 -1.78 -14.18
C ARG A 325 4.33 -1.49 -14.35
N THR A 326 4.72 -0.25 -14.06
CA THR A 326 6.12 0.21 -14.09
C THR A 326 6.60 0.70 -12.72
N ASP A 327 5.72 0.72 -11.72
CA ASP A 327 6.07 1.09 -10.35
C ASP A 327 6.77 -0.09 -9.66
N ALA A 328 8.08 -0.02 -9.58
CA ALA A 328 8.92 -1.09 -9.01
C ALA A 328 9.03 -1.03 -7.48
N GLU A 329 8.78 0.13 -6.89
CA GLU A 329 8.95 0.38 -5.47
C GLU A 329 7.95 -0.34 -4.58
N TYR A 330 8.38 -0.70 -3.36
CA TYR A 330 7.52 -1.26 -2.33
C TYR A 330 7.98 -0.92 -0.91
N LEU A 331 7.07 -1.05 0.06
CA LEU A 331 7.29 -0.73 1.47
C LEU A 331 6.81 -1.87 2.36
N ASN A 332 7.75 -2.54 3.00
CA ASN A 332 7.46 -3.55 4.01
C ASN A 332 7.20 -2.90 5.37
N LEU A 333 5.92 -2.68 5.65
CA LEU A 333 5.47 -2.09 6.91
C LEU A 333 5.71 -3.03 8.09
N LYS A 334 6.18 -2.48 9.20
CA LYS A 334 6.27 -3.16 10.50
C LYS A 334 5.03 -2.88 11.35
N SER A 335 5.04 -3.32 12.60
CA SER A 335 3.93 -3.06 13.51
C SER A 335 3.70 -1.56 13.69
N ARG A 336 2.44 -1.20 13.86
CA ARG A 336 1.98 0.17 14.12
C ARG A 336 1.53 0.30 15.56
N GLN A 337 1.87 1.40 16.20
CA GLN A 337 1.50 1.71 17.56
C GLN A 337 0.95 3.12 17.66
N ALA A 338 0.04 3.33 18.60
CA ALA A 338 -0.44 4.66 18.91
C ALA A 338 -0.68 4.83 20.41
N VAL A 339 -0.32 6.00 20.91
CA VAL A 339 -0.62 6.46 22.28
C VAL A 339 -1.56 7.63 22.18
N SER A 340 -2.56 7.70 23.04
CA SER A 340 -3.49 8.81 23.11
C SER A 340 -3.71 9.27 24.54
N VAL A 341 -3.88 10.58 24.70
CA VAL A 341 -4.28 11.21 25.96
C VAL A 341 -5.38 12.23 25.69
N GLY A 342 -6.29 12.42 26.64
CA GLY A 342 -7.40 13.32 26.47
C GLY A 342 -7.87 13.94 27.78
N LEU A 343 -8.47 15.12 27.66
CA LEU A 343 -9.14 15.85 28.75
C LEU A 343 -10.58 16.11 28.32
N GLY A 344 -11.52 15.82 29.22
CA GLY A 344 -12.93 16.09 29.02
C GLY A 344 -13.47 17.03 30.09
N TYR A 345 -14.27 17.99 29.65
CA TYR A 345 -15.08 18.85 30.53
C TYR A 345 -16.56 18.61 30.25
N ARG A 346 -17.32 18.39 31.29
CA ARG A 346 -18.79 18.27 31.24
C ARG A 346 -19.46 19.22 32.23
N GLY A 347 -19.95 20.32 31.71
CA GLY A 347 -20.78 21.28 32.44
C GLY A 347 -22.28 20.95 32.35
N ARG A 348 -23.13 21.84 32.81
CA ARG A 348 -24.60 21.69 32.78
C ARG A 348 -25.18 21.77 31.35
N LEU A 349 -24.69 22.69 30.54
CA LEU A 349 -25.17 23.00 29.19
C LEU A 349 -24.15 22.64 28.11
N VAL A 350 -22.86 22.68 28.45
CA VAL A 350 -21.78 22.53 27.46
C VAL A 350 -20.84 21.42 27.92
N TYR A 351 -20.40 20.62 26.97
CA TYR A 351 -19.25 19.73 27.13
C TYR A 351 -18.16 20.08 26.10
N ALA A 352 -16.92 19.84 26.48
CA ALA A 352 -15.78 20.03 25.61
C ALA A 352 -14.75 18.92 25.85
N ASP A 353 -14.21 18.37 24.78
CA ASP A 353 -13.14 17.38 24.85
C ASP A 353 -11.96 17.84 23.99
N VAL A 354 -10.75 17.58 24.49
CA VAL A 354 -9.52 17.69 23.73
C VAL A 354 -8.78 16.36 23.82
N ALA A 355 -8.32 15.85 22.69
CA ALA A 355 -7.55 14.62 22.65
C ALA A 355 -6.33 14.79 21.74
N TYR A 356 -5.20 14.27 22.20
CA TYR A 356 -3.97 14.16 21.43
C TYR A 356 -3.65 12.69 21.20
N LYS A 357 -3.28 12.36 19.94
CA LYS A 357 -2.86 11.02 19.54
C LYS A 357 -1.52 11.10 18.82
N TYR A 358 -0.57 10.30 19.27
CA TYR A 358 0.70 10.04 18.64
C TYR A 358 0.69 8.63 18.05
N ASP A 359 0.78 8.53 16.74
CA ASP A 359 0.71 7.30 15.96
C ASP A 359 2.03 7.12 15.22
N PHE A 360 2.68 5.96 15.36
CA PHE A 360 3.98 5.71 14.78
C PHE A 360 4.15 4.27 14.28
N TYR A 361 4.88 4.14 13.18
CA TYR A 361 5.29 2.85 12.63
C TYR A 361 6.63 2.97 11.91
N LYS A 362 7.26 1.82 11.71
CA LYS A 362 8.50 1.67 10.94
C LYS A 362 8.23 0.86 9.68
N GLY A 363 9.13 0.97 8.71
CA GLY A 363 9.10 0.18 7.50
C GLY A 363 10.47 0.10 6.85
N ASP A 364 10.57 -0.83 5.92
CA ASP A 364 11.72 -1.01 5.04
C ASP A 364 11.26 -0.69 3.61
N PHE A 365 11.75 0.41 3.07
CA PHE A 365 11.44 0.86 1.71
C PHE A 365 12.50 0.36 0.74
N TYR A 366 12.05 -0.19 -0.37
CA TYR A 366 12.85 -0.61 -1.52
C TYR A 366 12.39 0.16 -2.75
N ALA A 367 13.33 0.75 -3.47
CA ALA A 367 13.03 1.49 -4.70
C ALA A 367 12.68 0.53 -5.86
N PHE A 368 13.21 -0.68 -5.81
CA PHE A 368 12.92 -1.78 -6.72
C PHE A 368 13.36 -3.12 -6.09
N ASP A 369 13.05 -4.23 -6.73
CA ASP A 369 13.57 -5.54 -6.33
C ASP A 369 14.99 -5.72 -6.88
N GLY A 370 15.97 -5.62 -6.02
CA GLY A 370 17.40 -5.79 -6.39
C GLY A 370 17.83 -7.25 -6.56
N GLY A 371 16.90 -8.21 -6.35
CA GLY A 371 17.23 -9.63 -6.38
C GLY A 371 17.94 -10.13 -5.13
N LEU A 372 18.39 -11.40 -5.16
CA LEU A 372 19.09 -12.09 -4.08
C LEU A 372 20.50 -12.50 -4.52
N ASP A 373 21.44 -12.46 -3.58
CA ASP A 373 22.77 -13.06 -3.77
C ASP A 373 22.70 -14.60 -3.74
N GLN A 374 23.83 -15.25 -4.01
CA GLN A 374 23.93 -16.73 -3.98
C GLN A 374 23.64 -17.34 -2.59
N SER A 375 23.64 -16.53 -1.53
CA SER A 375 23.32 -16.93 -0.16
C SER A 375 21.87 -16.62 0.22
N GLY A 376 21.08 -16.04 -0.69
CA GLY A 376 19.68 -15.65 -0.47
C GLY A 376 19.50 -14.32 0.26
N ASN A 377 20.53 -13.48 0.34
CA ASN A 377 20.39 -12.15 0.92
C ASN A 377 19.99 -11.13 -0.16
N LEU A 378 19.18 -10.14 0.23
CA LEU A 378 18.83 -9.02 -0.65
C LEU A 378 20.08 -8.25 -1.07
N LEU A 379 20.27 -8.10 -2.37
CA LEU A 379 21.37 -7.30 -2.96
C LEU A 379 21.15 -5.81 -2.73
N LEU A 380 19.88 -5.34 -2.70
CA LEU A 380 19.55 -3.95 -2.42
C LEU A 380 19.19 -3.77 -0.95
N SER A 381 19.94 -2.94 -0.24
CA SER A 381 19.62 -2.60 1.16
C SER A 381 18.43 -1.65 1.24
N PRO A 382 17.46 -1.91 2.12
CA PRO A 382 16.30 -1.04 2.26
C PRO A 382 16.63 0.29 2.93
N THR A 383 15.95 1.34 2.50
CA THR A 383 15.88 2.58 3.25
C THR A 383 14.94 2.41 4.44
N LYS A 384 15.45 2.68 5.65
CA LYS A 384 14.63 2.60 6.88
C LYS A 384 13.67 3.79 6.95
N VAL A 385 12.39 3.50 7.05
CA VAL A 385 11.32 4.50 7.16
C VAL A 385 10.82 4.56 8.59
N ASN A 386 10.77 5.77 9.15
CA ASN A 386 10.07 6.06 10.40
C ASN A 386 8.92 7.02 10.06
N ASN A 387 7.71 6.59 10.35
CA ASN A 387 6.53 7.42 10.16
C ASN A 387 5.94 7.80 11.51
N GLU A 388 5.70 9.09 11.71
CA GLU A 388 5.14 9.66 12.92
C GLU A 388 3.98 10.58 12.53
N ARG A 389 2.86 10.44 13.24
CA ARG A 389 1.68 11.26 13.02
C ARG A 389 1.14 11.80 14.33
N HIS A 390 1.06 13.11 14.41
CA HIS A 390 0.46 13.83 15.52
C HIS A 390 -0.95 14.28 15.13
N GLN A 391 -1.92 13.99 15.97
CA GLN A 391 -3.31 14.38 15.76
C GLN A 391 -3.82 15.09 17.02
N LEU A 392 -4.46 16.22 16.82
CA LEU A 392 -5.18 16.95 17.86
C LEU A 392 -6.65 17.01 17.48
N LEU A 393 -7.51 16.60 18.39
CA LEU A 393 -8.96 16.57 18.20
C LEU A 393 -9.64 17.44 19.24
N PHE A 394 -10.55 18.29 18.79
CA PHE A 394 -11.41 19.11 19.63
C PHE A 394 -12.86 18.74 19.37
N THR A 395 -13.62 18.58 20.45
CA THR A 395 -15.06 18.38 20.39
C THR A 395 -15.73 19.36 21.31
N ILE A 396 -16.76 20.05 20.84
CA ILE A 396 -17.61 20.92 21.66
C ILE A 396 -19.06 20.53 21.35
N GLY A 397 -19.86 20.40 22.39
CA GLY A 397 -21.28 20.11 22.26
C GLY A 397 -22.12 20.74 23.38
N VAL A 398 -23.42 20.76 23.14
CA VAL A 398 -24.42 21.29 24.07
C VAL A 398 -25.40 20.20 24.48
N HIS A 399 -25.80 20.21 25.74
CA HIS A 399 -26.92 19.41 26.26
C HIS A 399 -28.15 20.31 26.34
N PHE A 400 -29.26 19.83 25.84
CA PHE A 400 -30.57 20.50 25.96
C PHE A 400 -31.40 19.81 27.04
#